data_19d42c742586fb6059c7b6a4c476975d
#
_entry.id   19d42c742586fb6059c7b6a4c476975d
#
_cell.length_a   1.000
_cell.length_b   1.000
_cell.length_c   1.000
_cell.angle_alpha   90.00
_cell.angle_beta   90.00
_cell.angle_gamma   90.00
#
_symmetry.space_group_name_H-M   'P 1'
#
loop_
_entity.id
_entity.type
_entity.pdbx_description
1 polymer ?
#
loop_
_entity_poly.entity_id
_entity_poly.type
_entity_poly.pdbx_seq_one_letter_code
_entity_poly.pdbx_strand_id
1 'polypeptide(L)' 'MKQSTKNEIKGSLHEAKGTVKEKAGRVINNPNLAAEGQNEKLVGKVQKKVGQVEKVFEK' A
#
# COMPACT_ATOMS: atom_id res chain seq x y z
N MET A 1 10.88 2.59 -17.24
CA MET A 1 10.18 3.18 -16.08
C MET A 1 11.17 3.42 -14.95
N LYS A 2 11.12 4.58 -14.34
CA LYS A 2 12.01 4.92 -13.24
C LYS A 2 11.64 4.14 -11.98
N GLN A 3 12.64 3.86 -11.15
CA GLN A 3 12.46 3.10 -9.91
C GLN A 3 11.45 3.76 -8.96
N SER A 4 11.51 5.10 -8.83
CA SER A 4 10.59 5.84 -7.98
C SER A 4 9.13 5.69 -8.45
N THR A 5 8.89 5.73 -9.75
CA THR A 5 7.56 5.55 -10.32
C THR A 5 7.06 4.13 -10.07
N LYS A 6 7.92 3.12 -10.20
CA LYS A 6 7.58 1.73 -9.89
C LYS A 6 7.18 1.57 -8.43
N ASN A 7 7.94 2.20 -7.53
CA ASN A 7 7.65 2.14 -6.09
C ASN A 7 6.31 2.80 -5.76
N GLU A 8 6.00 3.93 -6.39
CA GLU A 8 4.70 4.58 -6.21
C GLU A 8 3.55 3.71 -6.68
N ILE A 9 3.69 3.10 -7.85
CA ILE A 9 2.66 2.22 -8.41
C ILE A 9 2.45 1.01 -7.52
N LYS A 10 3.53 0.35 -7.10
CA LYS A 10 3.45 -0.82 -6.23
C LYS A 10 2.84 -0.45 -4.88
N GLY A 11 3.25 0.69 -4.32
CA GLY A 11 2.70 1.17 -3.06
C GLY A 11 1.21 1.42 -3.14
N SER A 12 0.75 2.06 -4.23
CA SER A 12 -0.67 2.32 -4.45
C SER A 12 -1.47 1.03 -4.61
N LEU A 13 -0.92 0.03 -5.30
CA LEU A 13 -1.56 -1.27 -5.46
C LEU A 13 -1.67 -2.00 -4.12
N HIS A 14 -0.62 -1.99 -3.32
CA HIS A 14 -0.63 -2.61 -1.99
C HIS A 14 -1.63 -1.91 -1.08
N GLU A 15 -1.68 -0.59 -1.13
CA GLU A 15 -2.63 0.19 -0.34
C GLU A 15 -4.07 -0.15 -0.74
N ALA A 16 -4.36 -0.23 -2.02
CA ALA A 16 -5.68 -0.58 -2.52
C ALA A 16 -6.08 -2.00 -2.09
N LYS A 17 -5.17 -2.96 -2.24
CA LYS A 17 -5.39 -4.34 -1.80
C LYS A 17 -5.67 -4.40 -0.30
N GLY A 18 -4.87 -3.69 0.48
CA GLY A 18 -5.04 -3.64 1.93
C GLY A 18 -6.38 -3.08 2.33
N THR A 19 -6.83 -2.02 1.65
CA THR A 19 -8.14 -1.40 1.91
C THR A 19 -9.27 -2.38 1.62
N VAL A 20 -9.18 -3.12 0.52
CA VAL A 20 -10.20 -4.13 0.17
C VAL A 20 -10.23 -5.23 1.21
N LYS A 21 -9.06 -5.74 1.62
CA LYS A 21 -8.97 -6.79 2.64
C LYS A 21 -9.51 -6.32 3.99
N GLU A 22 -9.18 -5.10 4.37
CA GLU A 22 -9.65 -4.52 5.63
C GLU A 22 -11.18 -4.43 5.64
N LYS A 23 -11.75 -3.88 4.58
CA LYS A 23 -13.20 -3.74 4.45
C LYS A 23 -13.90 -5.10 4.40
N ALA A 24 -13.37 -6.02 3.61
CA ALA A 24 -13.92 -7.37 3.53
C ALA A 24 -13.88 -8.06 4.89
N GLY A 25 -12.76 -7.93 5.60
CA GLY A 25 -12.62 -8.51 6.93
C GLY A 25 -13.63 -7.98 7.92
N ARG A 26 -13.94 -6.69 7.85
CA ARG A 26 -14.95 -6.08 8.70
C ARG A 26 -16.37 -6.56 8.37
N VAL A 27 -16.67 -6.66 7.07
CA VAL A 27 -18.00 -7.10 6.62
C VAL A 27 -18.28 -8.53 7.04
N ILE A 28 -17.31 -9.43 6.90
CA ILE A 28 -17.48 -10.84 7.28
C ILE A 28 -17.11 -11.12 8.73
N ASN A 29 -16.78 -10.08 9.48
CA ASN A 29 -16.42 -10.17 10.89
C ASN A 29 -15.19 -11.06 11.10
N ASN A 30 -14.17 -10.87 10.28
CA ASN A 30 -12.91 -11.60 10.36
C ASN A 30 -11.78 -10.63 10.78
N PRO A 31 -11.46 -10.54 12.08
CA PRO A 31 -10.48 -9.58 12.56
C PRO A 31 -9.06 -9.84 12.03
N ASN A 32 -8.72 -11.09 11.74
CA ASN A 32 -7.41 -11.42 11.19
C ASN A 32 -7.26 -10.85 9.77
N LEU A 33 -8.29 -10.99 8.96
CA LEU A 33 -8.27 -10.46 7.60
C LEU A 33 -8.25 -8.93 7.61
N ALA A 34 -9.03 -8.31 8.51
CA ALA A 34 -9.04 -6.86 8.65
C ALA A 34 -7.66 -6.33 9.07
N ALA A 35 -7.01 -6.98 10.03
CA ALA A 35 -5.67 -6.60 10.49
C ALA A 35 -4.63 -6.78 9.38
N GLU A 36 -4.73 -7.88 8.65
CA GLU A 36 -3.84 -8.16 7.52
C GLU A 36 -3.96 -7.09 6.44
N GLY A 37 -5.20 -6.70 6.11
CA GLY A 37 -5.46 -5.63 5.15
C GLY A 37 -4.92 -4.29 5.61
N GLN A 38 -5.07 -3.99 6.90
CA GLN A 38 -4.55 -2.76 7.48
C GLN A 38 -3.02 -2.71 7.41
N ASN A 39 -2.35 -3.83 7.70
CA ASN A 39 -0.90 -3.92 7.59
C ASN A 39 -0.43 -3.73 6.15
N GLU A 40 -1.09 -4.37 5.21
CA GLU A 40 -0.77 -4.26 3.80
C GLU A 40 -0.95 -2.83 3.29
N LYS A 41 -1.99 -2.17 3.74
CA LYS A 41 -2.26 -0.77 3.42
C LYS A 41 -1.14 0.14 3.93
N LEU A 42 -0.65 -0.10 5.15
CA LEU A 42 0.46 0.66 5.72
C LEU A 42 1.75 0.45 4.96
N VAL A 43 2.04 -0.80 4.60
CA VAL A 43 3.22 -1.14 3.78
C VAL A 43 3.14 -0.41 2.44
N GLY A 44 1.97 -0.39 1.82
CA GLY A 44 1.76 0.32 0.56
C GLY A 44 2.01 1.82 0.69
N LYS A 45 1.55 2.43 1.76
CA LYS A 45 1.78 3.87 2.02
C LYS A 45 3.26 4.18 2.20
N VAL A 46 3.97 3.35 2.95
CA VAL A 46 5.41 3.53 3.15
C VAL A 46 6.15 3.41 1.83
N GLN A 47 5.83 2.40 1.03
CA GLN A 47 6.44 2.17 -0.27
C GLN A 47 6.19 3.34 -1.22
N LYS A 48 4.97 3.86 -1.21
CA LYS A 48 4.60 5.01 -2.02
C LYS A 48 5.41 6.26 -1.63
N LYS A 49 5.60 6.48 -0.33
CA LYS A 49 6.39 7.61 0.17
C LYS A 49 7.86 7.47 -0.20
N VAL A 50 8.41 6.26 -0.13
CA VAL A 50 9.77 6.00 -0.57
C VAL A 50 9.93 6.36 -2.05
N GLY A 51 8.97 5.96 -2.87
CA GLY A 51 8.98 6.32 -4.28
C GLY A 51 8.95 7.83 -4.51
N GLN A 52 8.16 8.56 -3.74
CA GLN A 52 8.07 10.02 -3.83
C GLN A 52 9.39 10.68 -3.42
N VAL A 53 10.04 10.18 -2.36
CA VAL A 53 11.34 10.70 -1.92
C VAL A 53 12.40 10.47 -2.98
N GLU A 54 12.42 9.29 -3.57
CA GLU A 54 13.35 8.97 -4.66
C GLU A 54 13.17 9.92 -5.85
N LYS A 55 11.92 10.26 -6.15
CA LYS A 55 11.60 11.18 -7.24
C LYS A 55 12.19 12.56 -7.04
N VAL A 56 12.26 13.03 -5.78
CA VAL A 56 12.84 14.32 -5.46
C VAL A 56 14.33 14.36 -5.79
N PHE A 57 15.01 13.24 -5.64
CA PHE A 57 16.45 13.13 -5.91
C PHE A 57 16.78 12.72 -7.35
N GLU A 58 15.82 12.22 -8.09
CA GLU A 58 15.99 11.88 -9.51
C GLU A 58 15.84 13.14 -10.36
N LYS A 59 16.75 13.30 -11.30
CA LYS A 59 16.69 14.42 -12.24
C LYS A 59 16.86 13.95 -13.67
#